data_7a6e80ad8e9a53ed8ea185fdc341c265
#
_entry.id   7a6e80ad8e9a53ed8ea185fdc341c265
#
_cell.length_a   1.000
_cell.length_b   1.000
_cell.length_c   1.000
_cell.angle_alpha   90.00
_cell.angle_beta   90.00
_cell.angle_gamma   90.00
#
_symmetry.space_group_name_H-M   'P 1'
#
loop_
_entity.id
_entity.type
_entity.pdbx_description
1 polymer ?
#
loop_
_entity_poly.entity_id
_entity_poly.type
_entity_poly.pdbx_seq_one_letter_code
_entity_poly.pdbx_strand_id
1 'polypeptide(L)'
;MSRPPTPTTVMRSLLRCHRTVTALALALLLTAAGAELTARTLLHARLATVAGRVLGKGSCIRVEGGPALLDLWERHLDAVTVRSEHARLGRIPDVAVRARLDDIRLTDGQAGTVARTHAEVAVPAASLQALAAASGTRIPVTGVRPDPGAGTITLDLGQSGLAQVTLRPRLKDGRVTLAVDSAEVLGGPAPVALVDRIRDTLSDRSGTDYPLGLKATALDVTASGLDVTLAGGHARLPARNNTL
;
A
#
# COMPACT_ATOMS: atom_id res chain seq x y z
N MET A 1 9.48 -86.17 7.41
CA MET A 1 8.19 -85.64 6.90
C MET A 1 8.04 -84.21 7.38
N SER A 2 8.46 -83.25 6.57
CA SER A 2 8.40 -81.82 6.93
C SER A 2 7.15 -81.20 6.31
N ARG A 3 6.27 -80.59 7.15
CA ARG A 3 5.08 -79.85 6.71
C ARG A 3 5.47 -78.49 6.13
N PRO A 4 4.91 -78.06 5.00
CA PRO A 4 5.16 -76.73 4.46
C PRO A 4 4.39 -75.67 5.28
N PRO A 5 4.92 -74.46 5.42
CA PRO A 5 4.25 -73.36 6.13
C PRO A 5 3.05 -72.84 5.33
N THR A 6 1.94 -72.60 6.01
CA THR A 6 0.68 -72.12 5.45
C THR A 6 0.80 -70.64 4.97
N PRO A 7 0.22 -70.29 3.82
CA PRO A 7 0.38 -68.95 3.18
C PRO A 7 -0.33 -67.80 3.89
N THR A 8 -1.07 -68.03 4.97
CA THR A 8 -1.88 -67.05 5.67
C THR A 8 -1.13 -66.06 6.56
N THR A 9 0.13 -66.40 6.96
CA THR A 9 0.92 -65.56 7.88
C THR A 9 1.62 -64.40 7.18
N VAL A 10 2.00 -64.55 5.90
CA VAL A 10 2.70 -63.55 5.12
C VAL A 10 1.81 -62.38 4.71
N MET A 11 0.52 -62.67 4.45
CA MET A 11 -0.45 -61.65 3.99
C MET A 11 -0.91 -60.71 5.12
N ARG A 12 -0.87 -61.14 6.40
CA ARG A 12 -1.16 -60.30 7.57
C ARG A 12 -0.06 -59.32 7.93
N SER A 13 1.22 -59.61 7.62
CA SER A 13 2.33 -58.75 7.89
C SER A 13 2.44 -57.58 6.89
N LEU A 14 2.06 -57.81 5.62
CA LEU A 14 2.04 -56.75 4.58
C LEU A 14 0.90 -55.74 4.83
N LEU A 15 -0.24 -56.18 5.30
CA LEU A 15 -1.36 -55.28 5.65
C LEU A 15 -1.08 -54.44 6.90
N ARG A 16 -0.26 -54.90 7.86
CA ARG A 16 0.13 -54.10 9.02
C ARG A 16 1.19 -53.06 8.64
N CYS A 17 2.15 -53.39 7.77
CA CYS A 17 3.15 -52.45 7.29
C CYS A 17 2.52 -51.33 6.49
N HIS A 18 1.51 -51.61 5.68
CA HIS A 18 0.81 -50.58 4.91
C HIS A 18 0.00 -49.60 5.81
N ARG A 19 -0.64 -50.10 6.88
CA ARG A 19 -1.37 -49.29 7.86
C ARG A 19 -0.47 -48.38 8.68
N THR A 20 0.72 -48.84 9.04
CA THR A 20 1.68 -48.00 9.79
C THR A 20 2.30 -46.94 8.91
N VAL A 21 2.62 -47.25 7.65
CA VAL A 21 3.16 -46.27 6.68
C VAL A 21 2.11 -45.20 6.35
N THR A 22 0.84 -45.58 6.15
CA THR A 22 -0.24 -44.61 5.91
C THR A 22 -0.56 -43.75 7.13
N ALA A 23 -0.49 -44.30 8.35
CA ALA A 23 -0.66 -43.52 9.57
C ALA A 23 0.49 -42.52 9.79
N LEU A 24 1.73 -42.95 9.50
CA LEU A 24 2.90 -42.09 9.59
C LEU A 24 2.86 -40.96 8.55
N ALA A 25 2.47 -41.27 7.31
CA ALA A 25 2.29 -40.27 6.25
C ALA A 25 1.18 -39.27 6.58
N LEU A 26 0.07 -39.73 7.15
CA LEU A 26 -1.01 -38.88 7.58
C LEU A 26 -0.61 -37.96 8.74
N ALA A 27 0.14 -38.48 9.72
CA ALA A 27 0.69 -37.70 10.82
C ALA A 27 1.66 -36.62 10.33
N LEU A 28 2.52 -36.96 9.36
CA LEU A 28 3.47 -36.03 8.74
C LEU A 28 2.77 -34.93 7.94
N LEU A 29 1.69 -35.28 7.22
CA LEU A 29 0.85 -34.31 6.51
C LEU A 29 0.10 -33.37 7.48
N LEU A 30 -0.41 -33.88 8.60
CA LEU A 30 -1.08 -33.08 9.61
C LEU A 30 -0.13 -32.14 10.34
N THR A 31 1.10 -32.58 10.63
CA THR A 31 2.13 -31.72 11.25
C THR A 31 2.62 -30.65 10.27
N ALA A 32 2.79 -30.97 8.99
CA ALA A 32 3.15 -30.01 7.95
C ALA A 32 2.04 -28.96 7.75
N ALA A 33 0.76 -29.39 7.71
CA ALA A 33 -0.37 -28.47 7.60
C ALA A 33 -0.51 -27.55 8.84
N GLY A 34 -0.27 -28.09 10.04
CA GLY A 34 -0.27 -27.31 11.28
C GLY A 34 0.86 -26.28 11.35
N ALA A 35 2.07 -26.66 10.89
CA ALA A 35 3.22 -25.77 10.80
C ALA A 35 2.97 -24.64 9.77
N GLU A 36 2.35 -24.97 8.63
CA GLU A 36 1.98 -23.99 7.60
C GLU A 36 0.98 -22.94 8.12
N LEU A 37 -0.06 -23.39 8.83
CA LEU A 37 -1.06 -22.49 9.43
C LEU A 37 -0.43 -21.56 10.48
N THR A 38 0.47 -22.08 11.32
CA THR A 38 1.19 -21.28 12.31
C THR A 38 2.18 -20.31 11.66
N ALA A 39 2.88 -20.71 10.61
CA ALA A 39 3.77 -19.84 9.86
C ALA A 39 2.99 -18.68 9.20
N ARG A 40 1.86 -18.97 8.58
CA ARG A 40 0.98 -17.94 7.99
C ARG A 40 0.46 -16.96 9.03
N THR A 41 -0.03 -17.44 10.17
CA THR A 41 -0.55 -16.55 11.22
C THR A 41 0.53 -15.67 11.83
N LEU A 42 1.74 -16.19 12.07
CA LEU A 42 2.89 -15.43 12.55
C LEU A 42 3.37 -14.40 11.53
N LEU A 43 3.42 -14.76 10.25
CA LEU A 43 3.80 -13.85 9.16
C LEU A 43 2.77 -12.70 9.05
N HIS A 44 1.47 -13.03 9.03
CA HIS A 44 0.41 -12.04 9.01
C HIS A 44 0.45 -11.11 10.23
N ALA A 45 0.66 -11.64 11.44
CA ALA A 45 0.73 -10.83 12.66
C ALA A 45 1.93 -9.87 12.65
N ARG A 46 3.10 -10.33 12.19
CA ARG A 46 4.30 -9.48 12.07
C ARG A 46 4.14 -8.41 11.01
N LEU A 47 3.64 -8.76 9.82
CA LEU A 47 3.40 -7.81 8.74
C LEU A 47 2.32 -6.80 9.11
N ALA A 48 1.23 -7.22 9.76
CA ALA A 48 0.17 -6.33 10.24
C ALA A 48 0.69 -5.31 11.27
N THR A 49 1.61 -5.72 12.14
CA THR A 49 2.22 -4.81 13.13
C THR A 49 3.09 -3.75 12.46
N VAL A 50 3.84 -4.10 11.43
CA VAL A 50 4.69 -3.17 10.66
C VAL A 50 3.82 -2.22 9.83
N ALA A 51 2.83 -2.73 9.13
CA ALA A 51 1.92 -1.93 8.32
C ALA A 51 1.05 -1.01 9.18
N GLY A 52 0.56 -1.47 10.33
CA GLY A 52 -0.20 -0.66 11.27
C GLY A 52 0.56 0.56 11.80
N ARG A 53 1.89 0.49 11.86
CA ARG A 53 2.74 1.64 12.24
C ARG A 53 2.92 2.64 11.10
N VAL A 54 2.98 2.18 9.85
CA VAL A 54 3.24 3.02 8.67
C VAL A 54 1.94 3.52 8.04
N LEU A 55 0.92 2.66 7.95
CA LEU A 55 -0.33 2.92 7.23
C LEU A 55 -1.53 3.18 8.15
N GLY A 56 -1.36 3.05 9.49
CA GLY A 56 -2.43 3.26 10.46
C GLY A 56 -3.27 2.02 10.76
N LYS A 57 -4.22 2.17 11.70
CA LYS A 57 -5.12 1.10 12.12
C LYS A 57 -6.12 0.78 11.00
N GLY A 58 -6.32 -0.51 10.71
CA GLY A 58 -7.24 -0.97 9.66
C GLY A 58 -6.58 -1.40 8.36
N SER A 59 -5.24 -1.47 8.32
CA SER A 59 -4.53 -2.01 7.16
C SER A 59 -4.67 -3.52 7.07
N CYS A 60 -5.04 -4.03 5.89
CA CYS A 60 -5.11 -5.44 5.57
C CYS A 60 -3.92 -5.80 4.66
N ILE A 61 -3.13 -6.79 5.08
CA ILE A 61 -2.04 -7.33 4.28
C ILE A 61 -2.41 -8.72 3.84
N ARG A 62 -2.27 -9.00 2.55
CA ARG A 62 -2.40 -10.32 1.97
C ARG A 62 -1.08 -10.70 1.31
N VAL A 63 -0.51 -11.81 1.71
CA VAL A 63 0.63 -12.43 1.05
C VAL A 63 0.05 -13.41 0.03
N GLU A 64 0.44 -13.26 -1.22
CA GLU A 64 0.10 -14.14 -2.33
C GLU A 64 1.35 -14.93 -2.67
N GLY A 65 1.27 -16.25 -2.71
CA GLY A 65 2.41 -17.12 -3.00
C GLY A 65 2.12 -18.56 -2.64
N GLY A 66 3.17 -19.38 -2.69
CA GLY A 66 3.15 -20.79 -2.36
C GLY A 66 2.97 -21.10 -0.86
N PRO A 67 3.42 -22.28 -0.42
CA PRO A 67 3.44 -22.63 1.00
C PRO A 67 4.36 -21.67 1.77
N ALA A 68 3.81 -21.01 2.81
CA ALA A 68 4.54 -19.97 3.57
C ALA A 68 5.86 -20.46 4.19
N LEU A 69 5.96 -21.76 4.46
CA LEU A 69 7.21 -22.39 4.94
C LEU A 69 8.30 -22.40 3.86
N LEU A 70 7.97 -22.63 2.60
CA LEU A 70 8.90 -22.57 1.47
C LEU A 70 9.34 -21.13 1.22
N ASP A 71 8.40 -20.19 1.19
CA ASP A 71 8.66 -18.76 0.99
C ASP A 71 9.60 -18.20 2.09
N LEU A 72 9.44 -18.66 3.35
CA LEU A 72 10.33 -18.29 4.45
C LEU A 72 11.73 -18.94 4.31
N TRP A 73 11.81 -20.18 3.83
CA TRP A 73 13.07 -20.88 3.62
C TRP A 73 13.87 -20.27 2.49
N GLU A 74 13.22 -19.97 1.39
CA GLU A 74 13.82 -19.36 0.20
C GLU A 74 14.03 -17.85 0.35
N ARG A 75 13.46 -17.22 1.43
CA ARG A 75 13.48 -15.76 1.65
C ARG A 75 12.95 -14.98 0.47
N HIS A 76 12.04 -15.58 -0.26
CA HIS A 76 11.41 -15.03 -1.44
C HIS A 76 9.90 -15.00 -1.23
N LEU A 77 9.26 -13.88 -1.56
CA LEU A 77 7.82 -13.73 -1.57
C LEU A 77 7.40 -13.29 -2.97
N ASP A 78 6.51 -14.06 -3.58
CA ASP A 78 6.06 -13.80 -4.96
C ASP A 78 5.34 -12.46 -5.06
N ALA A 79 4.35 -12.24 -4.20
CA ALA A 79 3.63 -10.97 -4.15
C ALA A 79 3.05 -10.68 -2.76
N VAL A 80 3.05 -9.41 -2.41
CA VAL A 80 2.39 -8.89 -1.21
C VAL A 80 1.44 -7.77 -1.62
N THR A 81 0.17 -7.94 -1.27
CA THR A 81 -0.85 -6.90 -1.45
C THR A 81 -1.18 -6.25 -0.12
N VAL A 82 -1.09 -4.92 -0.09
CA VAL A 82 -1.41 -4.10 1.07
C VAL A 82 -2.60 -3.23 0.73
N ARG A 83 -3.61 -3.22 1.61
CA ARG A 83 -4.80 -2.34 1.49
C ARG A 83 -5.00 -1.61 2.79
N SER A 84 -5.26 -0.32 2.70
CA SER A 84 -5.64 0.51 3.84
C SER A 84 -6.63 1.56 3.36
N GLU A 85 -7.73 1.73 4.07
CA GLU A 85 -8.75 2.73 3.75
C GLU A 85 -8.57 4.04 4.53
N HIS A 86 -7.78 3.99 5.61
CA HIS A 86 -7.49 5.13 6.48
C HIS A 86 -5.98 5.28 6.69
N ALA A 87 -5.21 5.19 5.60
CA ALA A 87 -3.77 5.38 5.66
C ALA A 87 -3.44 6.87 5.90
N ARG A 88 -2.29 7.10 6.53
CA ARG A 88 -1.69 8.43 6.57
C ARG A 88 -0.52 8.47 5.60
N LEU A 89 -0.63 9.25 4.53
CA LEU A 89 0.44 9.42 3.56
C LEU A 89 1.16 10.76 3.82
N GLY A 90 2.24 10.70 4.58
CA GLY A 90 2.94 11.90 5.03
C GLY A 90 2.02 12.78 5.92
N ARG A 91 1.63 13.94 5.40
CA ARG A 91 0.73 14.89 6.10
C ARG A 91 -0.75 14.71 5.73
N ILE A 92 -1.06 13.85 4.75
CA ILE A 92 -2.43 13.64 4.28
C ILE A 92 -3.06 12.53 5.13
N PRO A 93 -4.10 12.79 5.91
CA PRO A 93 -4.84 11.79 6.66
C PRO A 93 -5.87 11.08 5.76
N ASP A 94 -6.37 9.95 6.20
CA ASP A 94 -7.52 9.23 5.65
C ASP A 94 -7.47 8.99 4.14
N VAL A 95 -6.33 8.49 3.67
CA VAL A 95 -6.10 8.15 2.27
C VAL A 95 -6.35 6.66 2.08
N ALA A 96 -7.09 6.29 1.04
CA ALA A 96 -7.20 4.90 0.65
C ALA A 96 -5.99 4.50 -0.20
N VAL A 97 -5.29 3.44 0.22
CA VAL A 97 -4.09 2.94 -0.45
C VAL A 97 -4.27 1.47 -0.76
N ARG A 98 -4.01 1.10 -2.01
CA ARG A 98 -3.88 -0.28 -2.46
C ARG A 98 -2.54 -0.43 -3.13
N ALA A 99 -1.64 -1.24 -2.56
CA ALA A 99 -0.32 -1.46 -3.11
C ALA A 99 -0.07 -2.95 -3.32
N ARG A 100 0.59 -3.28 -4.43
CA ARG A 100 1.08 -4.61 -4.76
C ARG A 100 2.58 -4.53 -4.98
N LEU A 101 3.30 -5.40 -4.29
CA LEU A 101 4.74 -5.56 -4.38
C LEU A 101 5.02 -6.96 -4.91
N ASP A 102 5.76 -7.07 -6.00
CA ASP A 102 6.09 -8.33 -6.65
C ASP A 102 7.59 -8.64 -6.52
N ASP A 103 7.93 -9.93 -6.40
CA ASP A 103 9.29 -10.47 -6.31
C ASP A 103 10.07 -9.79 -5.18
N ILE A 104 9.66 -10.08 -3.95
CA ILE A 104 10.31 -9.54 -2.75
C ILE A 104 11.36 -10.54 -2.28
N ARG A 105 12.61 -10.10 -2.23
CA ARG A 105 13.72 -10.90 -1.69
C ARG A 105 14.20 -10.32 -0.38
N LEU A 106 14.18 -11.14 0.65
CA LEU A 106 14.64 -10.77 1.98
C LEU A 106 16.13 -11.11 2.12
N THR A 107 16.93 -10.15 2.57
CA THR A 107 18.36 -10.34 2.83
C THR A 107 18.62 -10.45 4.33
N ASP A 108 19.74 -11.06 4.73
CA ASP A 108 20.17 -11.09 6.13
C ASP A 108 20.31 -9.66 6.67
N GLY A 109 19.76 -9.41 7.86
CA GLY A 109 19.78 -8.08 8.48
C GLY A 109 18.51 -7.25 8.26
N GLN A 110 17.41 -7.88 7.85
CA GLN A 110 16.07 -7.24 7.73
C GLN A 110 15.93 -6.19 6.60
N ALA A 111 16.90 -6.08 5.73
CA ALA A 111 16.78 -5.38 4.46
C ALA A 111 16.22 -6.33 3.41
N GLY A 112 15.64 -5.79 2.35
CA GLY A 112 15.13 -6.58 1.24
C GLY A 112 15.17 -5.80 -0.06
N THR A 113 14.83 -6.47 -1.15
CA THR A 113 14.62 -5.83 -2.46
C THR A 113 13.25 -6.20 -2.99
N VAL A 114 12.63 -5.29 -3.71
CA VAL A 114 11.37 -5.50 -4.44
C VAL A 114 11.65 -5.25 -5.90
N ALA A 115 11.22 -6.15 -6.78
CA ALA A 115 11.47 -5.99 -8.21
C ALA A 115 10.47 -5.01 -8.85
N ARG A 116 9.20 -5.05 -8.44
CA ARG A 116 8.15 -4.16 -8.94
C ARG A 116 7.20 -3.77 -7.84
N THR A 117 6.75 -2.52 -7.89
CA THR A 117 5.71 -2.01 -7.00
C THR A 117 4.68 -1.27 -7.84
N HIS A 118 3.42 -1.57 -7.61
CA HIS A 118 2.28 -0.85 -8.16
C HIS A 118 1.40 -0.40 -7.01
N ALA A 119 1.00 0.87 -6.99
CA ALA A 119 0.14 1.38 -5.94
C ALA A 119 -0.93 2.33 -6.52
N GLU A 120 -2.14 2.18 -6.02
CA GLU A 120 -3.28 3.05 -6.27
C GLU A 120 -3.56 3.82 -4.97
N VAL A 121 -3.65 5.12 -5.09
CA VAL A 121 -3.86 6.04 -3.96
C VAL A 121 -5.06 6.91 -4.27
N ALA A 122 -6.13 6.75 -3.50
CA ALA A 122 -7.30 7.62 -3.58
C ALA A 122 -7.28 8.60 -2.41
N VAL A 123 -7.27 9.89 -2.72
CA VAL A 123 -7.22 10.99 -1.77
C VAL A 123 -8.59 11.68 -1.76
N PRO A 124 -9.43 11.46 -0.74
CA PRO A 124 -10.74 12.11 -0.64
C PRO A 124 -10.65 13.64 -0.55
N ALA A 125 -11.65 14.35 -1.02
CA ALA A 125 -11.74 15.80 -0.92
C ALA A 125 -11.60 16.31 0.52
N ALA A 126 -12.16 15.58 1.49
CA ALA A 126 -12.00 15.88 2.93
C ALA A 126 -10.54 15.83 3.39
N SER A 127 -9.77 14.86 2.88
CA SER A 127 -8.33 14.73 3.21
C SER A 127 -7.51 15.83 2.56
N LEU A 128 -7.87 16.26 1.35
CA LEU A 128 -7.27 17.43 0.71
C LEU A 128 -7.57 18.71 1.49
N GLN A 129 -8.80 18.87 1.98
CA GLN A 129 -9.18 20.00 2.84
C GLN A 129 -8.40 20.00 4.16
N ALA A 130 -8.29 18.85 4.82
CA ALA A 130 -7.50 18.71 6.04
C ALA A 130 -6.01 19.04 5.82
N LEU A 131 -5.43 18.59 4.70
CA LEU A 131 -4.06 18.93 4.32
C LEU A 131 -3.89 20.43 4.10
N ALA A 132 -4.83 21.06 3.38
CA ALA A 132 -4.80 22.48 3.12
C ALA A 132 -4.95 23.31 4.42
N ALA A 133 -5.82 22.89 5.34
CA ALA A 133 -5.97 23.50 6.66
C ALA A 133 -4.70 23.37 7.51
N ALA A 134 -4.06 22.20 7.50
CA ALA A 134 -2.81 21.95 8.22
C ALA A 134 -1.59 22.69 7.64
N SER A 135 -1.72 23.27 6.47
CA SER A 135 -0.64 23.99 5.78
C SER A 135 -0.31 25.35 6.39
N GLY A 136 -1.01 25.78 7.43
CA GLY A 136 -0.74 27.03 8.14
C GLY A 136 -1.00 28.29 7.31
N THR A 137 -1.83 28.19 6.29
CA THR A 137 -2.26 29.38 5.51
C THR A 137 -3.08 30.31 6.41
N ARG A 138 -2.83 31.61 6.32
CA ARG A 138 -3.58 32.63 7.11
C ARG A 138 -5.07 32.66 6.76
N ILE A 139 -5.44 32.13 5.59
CA ILE A 139 -6.84 32.04 5.12
C ILE A 139 -7.26 30.58 5.22
N PRO A 140 -8.26 30.24 6.02
CA PRO A 140 -8.72 28.86 6.18
C PRO A 140 -9.36 28.37 4.88
N VAL A 141 -9.07 27.10 4.52
CA VAL A 141 -9.78 26.39 3.45
C VAL A 141 -11.05 25.81 4.03
N THR A 142 -12.18 26.28 3.55
CA THR A 142 -13.51 25.91 4.06
C THR A 142 -14.21 24.85 3.23
N GLY A 143 -13.76 24.64 1.99
CA GLY A 143 -14.29 23.61 1.11
C GLY A 143 -13.30 23.17 0.04
N VAL A 144 -13.46 21.94 -0.44
CA VAL A 144 -12.74 21.37 -1.57
C VAL A 144 -13.76 20.71 -2.49
N ARG A 145 -13.82 21.14 -3.73
CA ARG A 145 -14.76 20.65 -4.75
C ARG A 145 -13.99 20.13 -5.95
N PRO A 146 -13.90 18.80 -6.13
CA PRO A 146 -13.38 18.21 -7.36
C PRO A 146 -14.37 18.38 -8.51
N ASP A 147 -13.85 18.65 -9.70
CA ASP A 147 -14.61 18.65 -10.96
C ASP A 147 -13.94 17.66 -11.93
N PRO A 148 -14.46 16.43 -12.04
CA PRO A 148 -13.92 15.42 -12.96
C PRO A 148 -14.02 15.85 -14.43
N GLY A 149 -15.07 16.59 -14.81
CA GLY A 149 -15.30 17.02 -16.19
C GLY A 149 -14.25 18.01 -16.67
N ALA A 150 -13.85 18.93 -15.79
CA ALA A 150 -12.79 19.90 -16.05
C ALA A 150 -11.40 19.40 -15.68
N GLY A 151 -11.29 18.30 -14.92
CA GLY A 151 -10.03 17.80 -14.38
C GLY A 151 -9.39 18.77 -13.38
N THR A 152 -10.22 19.48 -12.59
CA THR A 152 -9.78 20.52 -11.67
C THR A 152 -10.29 20.29 -10.26
N ILE A 153 -9.68 20.97 -9.29
CA ILE A 153 -10.09 20.97 -7.89
C ILE A 153 -10.21 22.43 -7.46
N THR A 154 -11.42 22.85 -7.06
CA THR A 154 -11.67 24.18 -6.55
C THR A 154 -11.59 24.19 -5.02
N LEU A 155 -10.78 25.08 -4.48
CA LEU A 155 -10.65 25.35 -3.05
C LEU A 155 -11.44 26.61 -2.69
N ASP A 156 -12.34 26.50 -1.74
CA ASP A 156 -13.04 27.64 -1.15
C ASP A 156 -12.22 28.17 0.03
N LEU A 157 -11.92 29.45 0.02
CA LEU A 157 -11.06 30.11 0.99
C LEU A 157 -11.85 31.17 1.78
N GLY A 158 -11.57 31.24 3.09
CA GLY A 158 -12.18 32.21 3.99
C GLY A 158 -13.61 31.84 4.39
N GLN A 159 -14.17 32.64 5.30
CA GLN A 159 -15.57 32.48 5.71
C GLN A 159 -16.49 32.82 4.54
N SER A 160 -17.46 31.97 4.28
CA SER A 160 -18.49 32.17 3.23
C SER A 160 -17.96 32.09 1.79
N GLY A 161 -16.77 31.48 1.53
CA GLY A 161 -16.28 31.30 0.16
C GLY A 161 -15.95 32.59 -0.58
N LEU A 162 -15.49 33.62 0.14
CA LEU A 162 -15.15 34.95 -0.42
C LEU A 162 -13.99 34.90 -1.43
N ALA A 163 -13.18 33.85 -1.40
CA ALA A 163 -12.15 33.60 -2.40
C ALA A 163 -12.18 32.14 -2.84
N GLN A 164 -11.91 31.92 -4.11
CA GLN A 164 -11.83 30.60 -4.71
C GLN A 164 -10.53 30.46 -5.49
N VAL A 165 -9.91 29.28 -5.41
CA VAL A 165 -8.74 28.95 -6.21
C VAL A 165 -8.99 27.62 -6.89
N THR A 166 -8.99 27.60 -8.21
CA THR A 166 -9.10 26.40 -9.01
C THR A 166 -7.71 25.90 -9.37
N LEU A 167 -7.43 24.69 -8.97
CA LEU A 167 -6.17 24.01 -9.20
C LEU A 167 -6.35 22.89 -10.23
N ARG A 168 -5.41 22.77 -11.14
CA ARG A 168 -5.33 21.68 -12.09
C ARG A 168 -4.18 20.75 -11.69
N PRO A 169 -4.47 19.55 -11.18
CA PRO A 169 -3.45 18.54 -10.96
C PRO A 169 -2.83 18.11 -12.30
N ARG A 170 -1.52 17.97 -12.33
CA ARG A 170 -0.76 17.54 -13.51
C ARG A 170 0.29 16.53 -13.12
N LEU A 171 0.58 15.63 -14.05
CA LEU A 171 1.69 14.72 -13.94
C LEU A 171 2.91 15.31 -14.65
N LYS A 172 3.99 15.54 -13.90
CA LYS A 172 5.24 16.03 -14.45
C LYS A 172 6.42 15.23 -13.85
N ASP A 173 7.25 14.65 -14.70
CA ASP A 173 8.45 13.90 -14.31
C ASP A 173 8.18 12.77 -13.29
N GLY A 174 7.00 12.11 -13.39
CA GLY A 174 6.59 11.08 -12.45
C GLY A 174 6.15 11.61 -11.07
N ARG A 175 5.84 12.90 -10.97
CA ARG A 175 5.34 13.57 -9.76
C ARG A 175 4.03 14.28 -10.03
N VAL A 176 3.16 14.29 -9.03
CA VAL A 176 1.95 15.10 -9.07
C VAL A 176 2.30 16.54 -8.72
N THR A 177 1.96 17.45 -9.60
CA THR A 177 2.11 18.90 -9.43
C THR A 177 0.76 19.57 -9.52
N LEU A 178 0.58 20.70 -8.86
CA LEU A 178 -0.65 21.49 -8.89
C LEU A 178 -0.37 22.81 -9.62
N ALA A 179 -1.12 23.06 -10.70
CA ALA A 179 -1.08 24.33 -11.40
C ALA A 179 -2.31 25.17 -11.01
N VAL A 180 -2.15 26.48 -10.83
CA VAL A 180 -3.28 27.39 -10.65
C VAL A 180 -3.93 27.62 -12.01
N ASP A 181 -5.18 27.24 -12.13
CA ASP A 181 -6.00 27.44 -13.34
C ASP A 181 -6.70 28.81 -13.28
N SER A 182 -7.38 29.10 -12.17
CA SER A 182 -7.98 30.41 -11.90
C SER A 182 -7.95 30.72 -10.40
N ALA A 183 -8.05 31.99 -10.07
CA ALA A 183 -8.27 32.46 -8.71
C ALA A 183 -9.22 33.67 -8.73
N GLU A 184 -10.20 33.65 -7.83
CA GLU A 184 -11.24 34.68 -7.72
C GLU A 184 -11.32 35.17 -6.27
N VAL A 185 -11.60 36.45 -6.11
CA VAL A 185 -11.82 37.10 -4.82
C VAL A 185 -13.04 38.00 -4.95
N LEU A 186 -14.03 37.81 -4.10
CA LEU A 186 -15.28 38.56 -4.10
C LEU A 186 -16.03 38.55 -5.47
N GLY A 187 -15.93 37.42 -6.19
CA GLY A 187 -16.57 37.23 -7.49
C GLY A 187 -15.82 37.90 -8.66
N GLY A 188 -14.64 38.45 -8.45
CA GLY A 188 -13.76 38.99 -9.49
C GLY A 188 -12.42 38.28 -9.55
N PRO A 189 -11.63 38.46 -10.62
CA PRO A 189 -10.32 37.85 -10.74
C PRO A 189 -9.39 38.32 -9.62
N ALA A 190 -8.61 37.40 -9.06
CA ALA A 190 -7.66 37.69 -8.01
C ALA A 190 -6.50 38.55 -8.54
N PRO A 191 -5.91 39.43 -7.71
CA PRO A 191 -4.69 40.18 -8.06
C PRO A 191 -3.55 39.22 -8.46
N VAL A 192 -2.81 39.57 -9.53
CA VAL A 192 -1.73 38.77 -10.09
C VAL A 192 -0.69 38.39 -9.01
N ALA A 193 -0.32 39.35 -8.15
CA ALA A 193 0.62 39.11 -7.05
C ALA A 193 0.16 38.03 -6.05
N LEU A 194 -1.15 37.85 -5.86
CA LEU A 194 -1.68 36.77 -5.03
C LEU A 194 -1.57 35.43 -5.74
N VAL A 195 -1.92 35.40 -7.02
CA VAL A 195 -1.80 34.18 -7.85
C VAL A 195 -0.36 33.70 -7.92
N ASP A 196 0.60 34.59 -8.12
CA ASP A 196 2.04 34.26 -8.18
C ASP A 196 2.53 33.71 -6.83
N ARG A 197 2.14 34.29 -5.71
CA ARG A 197 2.47 33.79 -4.38
C ARG A 197 1.91 32.38 -4.12
N ILE A 198 0.69 32.10 -4.58
CA ILE A 198 0.10 30.77 -4.49
C ILE A 198 0.91 29.80 -5.34
N ARG A 199 1.25 30.19 -6.57
CA ARG A 199 2.05 29.36 -7.50
C ARG A 199 3.41 29.03 -6.93
N ASP A 200 4.13 29.97 -6.35
CA ASP A 200 5.42 29.78 -5.71
C ASP A 200 5.32 28.79 -4.54
N THR A 201 4.32 28.98 -3.68
CA THR A 201 4.06 28.06 -2.54
C THR A 201 3.76 26.64 -2.98
N LEU A 202 3.06 26.44 -4.09
CA LEU A 202 2.73 25.12 -4.64
C LEU A 202 3.98 24.49 -5.27
N SER A 203 4.82 25.28 -5.94
CA SER A 203 6.07 24.82 -6.58
C SER A 203 7.06 24.29 -5.54
N ASP A 204 7.26 25.00 -4.44
CA ASP A 204 8.16 24.61 -3.35
C ASP A 204 7.77 23.29 -2.66
N ARG A 205 6.47 22.97 -2.69
CA ARG A 205 5.93 21.74 -2.07
C ARG A 205 5.89 20.53 -2.98
N SER A 206 6.06 20.73 -4.29
CA SER A 206 5.94 19.66 -5.31
C SER A 206 7.17 18.74 -5.41
N GLY A 207 8.19 18.93 -4.56
CA GLY A 207 9.50 18.28 -4.67
C GLY A 207 9.70 16.97 -3.92
N THR A 208 8.70 16.46 -3.18
CA THR A 208 8.90 15.26 -2.34
C THR A 208 8.91 13.98 -3.17
N ASP A 209 9.99 13.21 -3.08
CA ASP A 209 10.08 11.91 -3.72
C ASP A 209 9.14 10.90 -3.02
N TYR A 210 8.48 10.07 -3.84
CA TYR A 210 7.69 8.98 -3.29
C TYR A 210 8.59 7.88 -2.72
N PRO A 211 8.15 7.18 -1.67
CA PRO A 211 8.91 6.08 -1.09
C PRO A 211 9.16 4.98 -2.13
N LEU A 212 10.22 4.21 -1.94
CA LEU A 212 10.61 3.09 -2.83
C LEU A 212 10.89 3.52 -4.29
N GLY A 213 11.22 4.78 -4.54
CA GLY A 213 11.47 5.26 -5.90
C GLY A 213 10.25 5.19 -6.83
N LEU A 214 9.05 5.16 -6.27
CA LEU A 214 7.80 5.18 -7.02
C LEU A 214 7.70 6.46 -7.85
N LYS A 215 7.03 6.35 -8.99
CA LYS A 215 6.68 7.48 -9.86
C LYS A 215 5.19 7.42 -10.15
N ALA A 216 4.55 8.57 -10.16
CA ALA A 216 3.18 8.66 -10.61
C ALA A 216 3.11 8.41 -12.12
N THR A 217 2.22 7.51 -12.53
CA THR A 217 2.02 7.09 -13.93
C THR A 217 0.65 7.48 -14.47
N ALA A 218 -0.34 7.62 -13.58
CA ALA A 218 -1.64 8.15 -13.91
C ALA A 218 -2.16 9.05 -12.78
N LEU A 219 -3.04 9.97 -13.15
CA LEU A 219 -3.60 10.97 -12.25
C LEU A 219 -4.99 11.36 -12.77
N ASP A 220 -6.02 11.14 -11.96
CA ASP A 220 -7.40 11.41 -12.31
C ASP A 220 -8.12 12.17 -11.21
N VAL A 221 -8.86 13.22 -11.58
CA VAL A 221 -9.78 13.92 -10.68
C VAL A 221 -11.11 13.17 -10.71
N THR A 222 -11.56 12.70 -9.57
CA THR A 222 -12.81 11.97 -9.40
C THR A 222 -13.82 12.82 -8.62
N ALA A 223 -15.09 12.44 -8.63
CA ALA A 223 -16.11 13.15 -7.86
C ALA A 223 -15.84 13.11 -6.33
N SER A 224 -15.10 12.11 -5.86
CA SER A 224 -14.72 11.95 -4.44
C SER A 224 -13.42 12.65 -4.06
N GLY A 225 -12.56 13.00 -5.05
CA GLY A 225 -11.24 13.57 -4.78
C GLY A 225 -10.25 13.38 -5.92
N LEU A 226 -9.09 12.82 -5.60
CA LEU A 226 -7.97 12.62 -6.51
C LEU A 226 -7.47 11.20 -6.45
N ASP A 227 -7.39 10.54 -7.60
CA ASP A 227 -6.83 9.20 -7.73
C ASP A 227 -5.47 9.27 -8.41
N VAL A 228 -4.48 8.61 -7.81
CA VAL A 228 -3.10 8.59 -8.29
C VAL A 228 -2.63 7.15 -8.41
N THR A 229 -2.15 6.77 -9.58
CA THR A 229 -1.48 5.49 -9.80
C THR A 229 0.02 5.70 -9.74
N LEU A 230 0.69 4.90 -8.92
CA LEU A 230 2.13 4.93 -8.75
C LEU A 230 2.72 3.60 -9.22
N ALA A 231 3.83 3.65 -9.92
CA ALA A 231 4.59 2.46 -10.28
C ALA A 231 6.09 2.66 -9.98
N GLY A 232 6.74 1.57 -9.62
CA GLY A 232 8.18 1.55 -9.36
C GLY A 232 8.81 0.24 -9.79
N GLY A 233 10.08 0.32 -10.17
CA GLY A 233 10.93 -0.83 -10.47
C GLY A 233 11.69 -1.32 -9.23
N HIS A 234 12.91 -1.78 -9.46
CA HIS A 234 13.80 -2.27 -8.40
C HIS A 234 13.98 -1.25 -7.28
N ALA A 235 13.58 -1.61 -6.08
CA ALA A 235 13.74 -0.77 -4.90
C ALA A 235 14.31 -1.58 -3.73
N ARG A 236 15.07 -0.90 -2.86
CA ARG A 236 15.54 -1.48 -1.60
C ARG A 236 14.54 -1.17 -0.50
N LEU A 237 14.13 -2.21 0.22
CA LEU A 237 13.38 -2.04 1.45
C LEU A 237 14.36 -1.60 2.55
N PRO A 238 14.07 -0.55 3.30
CA PRO A 238 14.94 -0.10 4.38
C PRO A 238 15.07 -1.19 5.44
N ALA A 239 16.30 -1.38 5.93
CA ALA A 239 16.52 -2.21 7.10
C ALA A 239 15.76 -1.61 8.30
N ARG A 240 15.30 -2.49 9.19
CA ARG A 240 14.62 -2.07 10.41
C ARG A 240 15.64 -1.35 11.31
N ASN A 241 15.55 -0.03 11.42
CA ASN A 241 16.28 0.67 12.46
C ASN A 241 15.70 0.22 13.82
N ASN A 242 16.40 -0.68 14.49
CA ASN A 242 16.21 -0.96 15.91
C ASN A 242 16.78 0.24 16.69
N THR A 243 16.09 1.35 16.69
CA THR A 243 16.26 2.35 17.75
C THR A 243 15.35 1.94 18.89
N LEU A 244 15.96 1.31 19.90
CA LEU A 244 15.43 1.14 21.25
C LEU A 244 15.21 2.48 21.89
#